data_2bcdfed9a7a4d555b0d4c263b69723f1
#
_entry.id   2bcdfed9a7a4d555b0d4c263b69723f1
#
_cell.length_a   1.000
_cell.length_b   1.000
_cell.length_c   1.000
_cell.angle_alpha   90.00
_cell.angle_beta   90.00
_cell.angle_gamma   90.00
#
_symmetry.space_group_name_H-M   'P 1'
#
loop_
_entity.id
_entity.type
_entity.pdbx_description
1 polymer ?
#
loop_
_entity_poly.entity_id
_entity_poly.type
_entity_poly.pdbx_seq_one_letter_code
_entity_poly.pdbx_strand_id
1 'polypeptide(L)'
;SRLEQTPKLVVCAINGHAVGGGLEIAMAADIRIARKNSGKVGLPEINLGVLAGTGGTARLTRLIGKAKALEMMVTGELMSFEDAHAHNLINHIWEGDAADFRRDILDWCSQFTLPNKATKAVGNIKRSCQIGPEIPFEYHLALERELQAALFNSSDAKEGIAAYVEKRVANFTGE
;
A
#
# COMPACT_ATOMS: atom_id res chain seq x y z
N SER A 1 -8.76 -8.98 2.64
CA SER A 1 -9.40 -8.19 3.71
C SER A 1 -10.17 -7.00 3.14
N ARG A 2 -10.94 -6.30 4.00
CA ARG A 2 -11.72 -5.12 3.56
C ARG A 2 -10.80 -3.99 3.05
N LEU A 3 -9.66 -3.76 3.67
CA LEU A 3 -8.70 -2.72 3.26
C LEU A 3 -8.13 -2.99 1.86
N GLU A 4 -7.75 -4.22 1.59
CA GLU A 4 -7.21 -4.65 0.30
C GLU A 4 -8.26 -4.57 -0.81
N GLN A 5 -9.52 -4.86 -0.50
CA GLN A 5 -10.64 -4.86 -1.47
C GLN A 5 -11.28 -3.49 -1.69
N THR A 6 -10.97 -2.50 -0.85
CA THR A 6 -11.50 -1.13 -1.00
C THR A 6 -10.97 -0.53 -2.31
N PRO A 7 -11.83 -0.03 -3.22
CA PRO A 7 -11.41 0.55 -4.50
C PRO A 7 -10.85 1.97 -4.35
N LYS A 8 -10.02 2.17 -3.34
CA LYS A 8 -9.33 3.41 -3.00
C LYS A 8 -7.95 3.06 -2.47
N LEU A 9 -6.99 3.94 -2.70
CA LEU A 9 -5.66 3.80 -2.10
C LEU A 9 -5.78 3.90 -0.57
N VAL A 10 -5.20 2.93 0.13
CA VAL A 10 -5.12 2.90 1.59
C VAL A 10 -3.68 3.12 2.00
N VAL A 11 -3.43 4.21 2.71
CA VAL A 11 -2.11 4.56 3.22
C VAL A 11 -2.06 4.33 4.72
N CYS A 12 -1.08 3.57 5.19
CA CYS A 12 -0.81 3.38 6.60
C CYS A 12 0.31 4.32 7.05
N ALA A 13 -0.01 5.27 7.91
CA ALA A 13 0.94 6.16 8.57
C ALA A 13 1.39 5.55 9.90
N ILE A 14 2.59 5.01 9.95
CA ILE A 14 3.14 4.34 11.14
C ILE A 14 3.83 5.39 12.02
N ASN A 15 3.13 5.85 13.04
CA ASN A 15 3.59 6.91 13.95
C ASN A 15 4.15 6.38 15.28
N GLY A 16 4.46 5.11 15.37
CA GLY A 16 4.95 4.41 16.56
C GLY A 16 5.23 2.96 16.23
N HIS A 17 5.31 2.10 17.26
CA HIS A 17 5.45 0.68 17.04
C HIS A 17 4.25 0.10 16.28
N ALA A 18 4.52 -0.74 15.28
CA ALA A 18 3.53 -1.59 14.62
C ALA A 18 3.95 -3.05 14.79
N VAL A 19 3.41 -3.71 15.81
CA VAL A 19 3.81 -5.03 16.27
C VAL A 19 2.60 -5.95 16.33
N GLY A 20 2.77 -7.22 15.98
CA GLY A 20 1.69 -8.20 15.99
C GLY A 20 0.53 -7.78 15.08
N GLY A 21 -0.69 -7.79 15.60
CA GLY A 21 -1.89 -7.33 14.89
C GLY A 21 -1.78 -5.92 14.31
N GLY A 22 -0.99 -5.02 14.92
CA GLY A 22 -0.69 -3.70 14.38
C GLY A 22 0.06 -3.76 13.05
N LEU A 23 1.05 -4.64 12.95
CA LEU A 23 1.75 -4.86 11.68
C LEU A 23 0.87 -5.59 10.67
N GLU A 24 0.04 -6.54 11.11
CA GLU A 24 -0.90 -7.24 10.22
C GLU A 24 -1.87 -6.27 9.53
N ILE A 25 -2.39 -5.28 10.28
CA ILE A 25 -3.24 -4.21 9.71
C ILE A 25 -2.41 -3.31 8.79
N ALA A 26 -1.21 -2.91 9.19
CA ALA A 26 -0.34 -2.08 8.36
C ALA A 26 0.00 -2.75 7.02
N MET A 27 0.26 -4.05 7.02
CA MET A 27 0.52 -4.82 5.79
C MET A 27 -0.71 -4.99 4.89
N ALA A 28 -1.92 -4.83 5.41
CA ALA A 28 -3.14 -4.83 4.61
C ALA A 28 -3.41 -3.48 3.90
N ALA A 29 -2.67 -2.44 4.22
CA ALA A 29 -2.66 -1.19 3.46
C ALA A 29 -1.80 -1.32 2.20
N ASP A 30 -2.03 -0.44 1.23
CA ASP A 30 -1.29 -0.43 -0.04
C ASP A 30 0.10 0.19 0.12
N ILE A 31 0.19 1.30 0.85
CA ILE A 31 1.43 2.05 1.09
C ILE A 31 1.62 2.23 2.60
N ARG A 32 2.84 2.01 3.07
CA ARG A 32 3.26 2.17 4.47
C ARG A 32 4.33 3.23 4.55
N ILE A 33 4.06 4.28 5.33
CA ILE A 33 4.98 5.38 5.59
C ILE A 33 5.23 5.45 7.09
N ALA A 34 6.48 5.38 7.51
CA ALA A 34 6.85 5.44 8.91
C ALA A 34 7.44 6.81 9.30
N ARG A 35 7.13 7.26 10.51
CA ARG A 35 7.82 8.40 11.10
C ARG A 35 9.17 7.96 11.65
N LYS A 36 10.24 8.62 11.23
CA LYS A 36 11.60 8.30 11.63
C LYS A 36 11.74 8.26 13.17
N ASN A 37 12.50 7.31 13.66
CA ASN A 37 12.82 7.15 15.09
C ASN A 37 11.60 6.99 16.02
N SER A 38 10.41 6.67 15.52
CA SER A 38 9.21 6.59 16.35
C SER A 38 8.90 5.18 16.86
N GLY A 39 9.53 4.13 16.30
CA GLY A 39 9.22 2.77 16.70
C GLY A 39 9.93 1.70 15.89
N LYS A 40 9.36 0.49 15.98
CA LYS A 40 9.82 -0.72 15.28
C LYS A 40 8.60 -1.49 14.75
N VAL A 41 8.85 -2.43 13.84
CA VAL A 41 7.85 -3.36 13.30
C VAL A 41 8.23 -4.80 13.60
N GLY A 42 7.25 -5.68 13.73
CA GLY A 42 7.53 -7.11 13.92
C GLY A 42 6.29 -7.95 14.20
N LEU A 43 6.48 -9.26 14.10
CA LEU A 43 5.49 -10.29 14.43
C LEU A 43 6.07 -11.23 15.49
N PRO A 44 6.10 -10.81 16.78
CA PRO A 44 6.75 -11.56 17.85
C PRO A 44 5.84 -12.61 18.51
N GLU A 45 4.78 -13.05 17.84
CA GLU A 45 3.78 -13.98 18.35
C GLU A 45 4.38 -15.31 18.81
N ILE A 46 5.55 -15.69 18.29
CA ILE A 46 6.31 -16.87 18.74
C ILE A 46 6.61 -16.85 20.24
N ASN A 47 6.83 -15.67 20.81
CA ASN A 47 7.07 -15.50 22.24
C ASN A 47 5.83 -15.85 23.10
N LEU A 48 4.66 -15.96 22.46
CA LEU A 48 3.41 -16.40 23.09
C LEU A 48 3.05 -17.85 22.69
N GLY A 49 3.90 -18.53 21.92
CA GLY A 49 3.66 -19.88 21.44
C GLY A 49 2.60 -19.97 20.33
N VAL A 50 2.32 -18.86 19.65
CA VAL A 50 1.34 -18.77 18.55
C VAL A 50 1.95 -18.13 17.31
N LEU A 51 1.20 -18.06 16.23
CA LEU A 51 1.58 -17.36 15.00
C LEU A 51 0.70 -16.11 14.78
N ALA A 52 1.16 -15.19 13.95
CA ALA A 52 0.38 -14.03 13.49
C ALA A 52 -0.77 -14.51 12.57
N GLY A 53 -1.98 -14.64 13.14
CA GLY A 53 -3.10 -15.40 12.56
C GLY A 53 -4.07 -14.59 11.71
N THR A 54 -3.97 -13.26 11.64
CA THR A 54 -4.87 -12.42 10.83
C THR A 54 -4.27 -11.99 9.49
N GLY A 55 -3.37 -12.83 8.96
CA GLY A 55 -2.72 -12.69 7.66
C GLY A 55 -1.27 -12.23 7.75
N GLY A 56 -0.69 -12.18 8.95
CA GLY A 56 0.69 -11.76 9.18
C GLY A 56 1.69 -12.63 8.44
N THR A 57 1.62 -13.93 8.63
CA THR A 57 2.52 -14.88 7.95
C THR A 57 2.41 -14.80 6.43
N ALA A 58 1.17 -14.73 5.91
CA ALA A 58 0.93 -14.69 4.47
C ALA A 58 1.43 -13.39 3.83
N ARG A 59 1.11 -12.23 4.42
CA ARG A 59 1.50 -10.92 3.87
C ARG A 59 2.98 -10.65 4.03
N LEU A 60 3.56 -10.93 5.20
CA LEU A 60 4.98 -10.70 5.43
C LEU A 60 5.84 -11.50 4.45
N THR A 61 5.50 -12.77 4.23
CA THR A 61 6.22 -13.64 3.27
C THR A 61 6.16 -13.09 1.84
N ARG A 62 5.03 -12.52 1.42
CA ARG A 62 4.88 -11.90 0.09
C ARG A 62 5.66 -10.59 -0.05
N LEU A 63 5.71 -9.80 1.02
CA LEU A 63 6.35 -8.48 0.99
C LEU A 63 7.87 -8.55 1.04
N ILE A 64 8.45 -9.39 1.95
CA ILE A 64 9.89 -9.40 2.20
C ILE A 64 10.58 -10.73 1.81
N GLY A 65 9.81 -11.64 1.23
CA GLY A 65 10.32 -12.96 0.84
C GLY A 65 10.37 -13.95 2.00
N LYS A 66 10.32 -15.26 1.64
CA LYS A 66 10.17 -16.36 2.59
C LYS A 66 11.27 -16.42 3.66
N ALA A 67 12.53 -16.28 3.24
CA ALA A 67 13.67 -16.45 4.16
C ALA A 67 13.66 -15.40 5.28
N LYS A 68 13.55 -14.13 4.91
CA LYS A 68 13.56 -13.03 5.89
C LYS A 68 12.31 -12.99 6.75
N ALA A 69 11.15 -13.29 6.16
CA ALA A 69 9.90 -13.37 6.90
C ALA A 69 9.94 -14.50 7.95
N LEU A 70 10.44 -15.69 7.57
CA LEU A 70 10.55 -16.81 8.48
C LEU A 70 11.52 -16.50 9.63
N GLU A 71 12.72 -15.98 9.32
CA GLU A 71 13.69 -15.55 10.34
C GLU A 71 13.06 -14.61 11.36
N MET A 72 12.45 -13.52 10.89
CA MET A 72 11.83 -12.48 11.72
C MET A 72 10.72 -13.05 12.62
N MET A 73 9.86 -13.92 12.08
CA MET A 73 8.75 -14.50 12.84
C MET A 73 9.20 -15.56 13.87
N VAL A 74 10.21 -16.39 13.55
CA VAL A 74 10.65 -17.45 14.47
C VAL A 74 11.63 -16.94 15.55
N THR A 75 12.35 -15.85 15.28
CA THR A 75 13.18 -15.19 16.32
C THR A 75 12.32 -14.30 17.21
N GLY A 76 11.20 -13.79 16.70
CA GLY A 76 10.36 -12.80 17.39
C GLY A 76 11.02 -11.43 17.51
N GLU A 77 12.09 -11.17 16.77
CA GLU A 77 12.80 -9.90 16.79
C GLU A 77 12.03 -8.79 16.08
N LEU A 78 12.17 -7.58 16.61
CA LEU A 78 11.58 -6.38 16.00
C LEU A 78 12.61 -5.70 15.11
N MET A 79 12.17 -5.39 13.89
CA MET A 79 12.96 -4.71 12.87
C MET A 79 12.86 -3.18 13.02
N SER A 80 13.95 -2.46 12.79
CA SER A 80 13.94 -0.99 12.66
C SER A 80 13.13 -0.57 11.43
N PHE A 81 12.72 0.70 11.36
CA PHE A 81 12.06 1.20 10.15
C PHE A 81 13.00 1.24 8.96
N GLU A 82 14.27 1.51 9.19
CA GLU A 82 15.33 1.54 8.18
C GLU A 82 15.52 0.15 7.55
N ASP A 83 15.63 -0.89 8.38
CA ASP A 83 15.73 -2.27 7.90
C ASP A 83 14.44 -2.70 7.19
N ALA A 84 13.28 -2.32 7.73
CA ALA A 84 11.99 -2.61 7.12
C ALA A 84 11.84 -1.93 5.74
N HIS A 85 12.37 -0.72 5.59
CA HIS A 85 12.44 -0.02 4.30
C HIS A 85 13.40 -0.73 3.34
N ALA A 86 14.59 -1.12 3.80
CA ALA A 86 15.57 -1.86 3.00
C ALA A 86 15.03 -3.20 2.47
N HIS A 87 14.09 -3.82 3.20
CA HIS A 87 13.39 -5.05 2.81
C HIS A 87 12.06 -4.83 2.11
N ASN A 88 11.70 -3.59 1.70
CA ASN A 88 10.43 -3.24 1.05
C ASN A 88 9.16 -3.47 1.91
N LEU A 89 9.30 -3.65 3.22
CA LEU A 89 8.15 -3.70 4.12
C LEU A 89 7.55 -2.32 4.36
N ILE A 90 8.36 -1.27 4.34
CA ILE A 90 7.97 0.14 4.44
C ILE A 90 8.37 0.86 3.17
N ASN A 91 7.47 1.67 2.60
CA ASN A 91 7.71 2.41 1.36
C ASN A 91 8.54 3.67 1.58
N HIS A 92 8.28 4.40 2.67
CA HIS A 92 8.97 5.65 2.98
C HIS A 92 9.17 5.82 4.48
N ILE A 93 10.23 6.55 4.83
CA ILE A 93 10.48 7.03 6.20
C ILE A 93 10.58 8.55 6.14
N TRP A 94 9.75 9.24 6.93
CA TRP A 94 9.71 10.69 6.96
C TRP A 94 10.11 11.22 8.33
N GLU A 95 10.76 12.38 8.32
CA GLU A 95 11.16 13.10 9.53
C GLU A 95 10.01 13.95 10.07
N GLY A 96 10.22 14.58 11.22
CA GLY A 96 9.26 15.47 11.85
C GLY A 96 8.67 14.92 13.16
N ASP A 97 7.95 15.78 13.85
CA ASP A 97 7.17 15.37 15.00
C ASP A 97 5.84 14.68 14.57
N ALA A 98 5.01 14.27 15.53
CA ALA A 98 3.79 13.54 15.22
C ALA A 98 2.74 14.41 14.50
N ALA A 99 2.72 15.72 14.76
CA ALA A 99 1.76 16.64 14.13
C ALA A 99 2.18 16.97 12.70
N ASP A 100 3.46 17.26 12.49
CA ASP A 100 4.05 17.48 11.17
C ASP A 100 3.89 16.24 10.30
N PHE A 101 4.26 15.08 10.82
CA PHE A 101 4.12 13.82 10.09
C PHE A 101 2.67 13.58 9.64
N ARG A 102 1.68 13.82 10.53
CA ARG A 102 0.27 13.67 10.16
C ARG A 102 -0.14 14.65 9.05
N ARG A 103 0.26 15.92 9.16
CA ARG A 103 -0.02 16.94 8.14
C ARG A 103 0.56 16.51 6.78
N ASP A 104 1.84 16.16 6.77
CA ASP A 104 2.57 15.82 5.56
C ASP A 104 1.99 14.56 4.87
N ILE A 105 1.53 13.57 5.66
CA ILE A 105 0.79 12.40 5.14
C ILE A 105 -0.52 12.82 4.46
N LEU A 106 -1.30 13.71 5.07
CA LEU A 106 -2.56 14.16 4.50
C LEU A 106 -2.33 14.96 3.22
N ASP A 107 -1.33 15.82 3.22
CA ASP A 107 -0.95 16.61 2.05
C ASP A 107 -0.47 15.70 0.91
N TRP A 108 0.37 14.72 1.23
CA TRP A 108 0.81 13.74 0.24
C TRP A 108 -0.34 12.87 -0.30
N CYS A 109 -1.28 12.45 0.55
CA CYS A 109 -2.44 11.68 0.13
C CYS A 109 -3.39 12.48 -0.78
N SER A 110 -3.47 13.80 -0.60
CA SER A 110 -4.34 14.67 -1.40
C SER A 110 -4.03 14.60 -2.90
N GLN A 111 -2.78 14.33 -3.29
CA GLN A 111 -2.38 14.18 -4.69
C GLN A 111 -3.07 13.01 -5.42
N PHE A 112 -3.59 12.02 -4.69
CA PHE A 112 -4.29 10.86 -5.24
C PHE A 112 -5.81 11.02 -5.28
N THR A 113 -6.31 12.18 -4.90
CA THR A 113 -7.73 12.52 -4.89
C THR A 113 -8.08 13.48 -6.03
N LEU A 114 -9.36 13.72 -6.23
CA LEU A 114 -9.85 14.74 -7.14
C LEU A 114 -9.39 16.14 -6.69
N PRO A 115 -9.11 17.04 -7.61
CA PRO A 115 -9.08 16.84 -9.07
C PRO A 115 -7.75 16.30 -9.62
N ASN A 116 -6.80 15.95 -8.75
CA ASN A 116 -5.41 15.65 -9.12
C ASN A 116 -5.25 14.29 -9.82
N LYS A 117 -6.05 13.29 -9.44
CA LYS A 117 -6.03 11.95 -10.04
C LYS A 117 -7.42 11.40 -10.27
N ALA A 118 -7.56 10.66 -11.38
CA ALA A 118 -8.77 9.92 -11.73
C ALA A 118 -9.00 8.78 -10.72
N THR A 119 -9.95 8.93 -9.83
CA THR A 119 -10.16 8.02 -8.69
C THR A 119 -10.57 6.60 -9.11
N LYS A 120 -11.30 6.44 -10.23
CA LYS A 120 -11.59 5.13 -10.82
C LYS A 120 -10.32 4.42 -11.28
N ALA A 121 -9.39 5.16 -11.91
CA ALA A 121 -8.11 4.60 -12.34
C ALA A 121 -7.26 4.13 -11.14
N VAL A 122 -7.19 4.93 -10.07
CA VAL A 122 -6.52 4.53 -8.81
C VAL A 122 -7.10 3.23 -8.28
N GLY A 123 -8.43 3.09 -8.23
CA GLY A 123 -9.10 1.88 -7.76
C GLY A 123 -8.82 0.66 -8.65
N ASN A 124 -8.82 0.83 -9.97
CA ASN A 124 -8.55 -0.25 -10.92
C ASN A 124 -7.08 -0.69 -10.91
N ILE A 125 -6.14 0.25 -10.80
CA ILE A 125 -4.70 -0.06 -10.62
C ILE A 125 -4.52 -0.91 -9.36
N LYS A 126 -5.09 -0.47 -8.23
CA LYS A 126 -5.04 -1.25 -6.98
C LYS A 126 -5.61 -2.65 -7.17
N ARG A 127 -6.79 -2.78 -7.79
CA ARG A 127 -7.43 -4.08 -8.03
C ARG A 127 -6.53 -5.01 -8.85
N SER A 128 -5.91 -4.51 -9.91
CA SER A 128 -4.97 -5.26 -10.72
C SER A 128 -3.75 -5.72 -9.92
N CYS A 129 -3.12 -4.81 -9.16
CA CYS A 129 -1.95 -5.11 -8.33
C CYS A 129 -2.25 -6.09 -7.19
N GLN A 130 -3.46 -6.06 -6.61
CA GLN A 130 -3.84 -6.95 -5.52
C GLN A 130 -4.21 -8.35 -6.00
N ILE A 131 -4.88 -8.47 -7.15
CA ILE A 131 -5.35 -9.76 -7.67
C ILE A 131 -4.29 -10.43 -8.54
N GLY A 132 -3.57 -9.65 -9.35
CA GLY A 132 -2.67 -10.17 -10.35
C GLY A 132 -1.62 -11.17 -9.86
N PRO A 133 -0.90 -10.93 -8.76
CA PRO A 133 0.08 -11.88 -8.22
C PRO A 133 -0.53 -13.20 -7.71
N GLU A 134 -1.83 -13.28 -7.53
CA GLU A 134 -2.55 -14.44 -6.97
C GLU A 134 -3.17 -15.34 -8.06
N ILE A 135 -3.04 -14.94 -9.34
CA ILE A 135 -3.63 -15.67 -10.48
C ILE A 135 -2.57 -15.94 -11.57
N PRO A 136 -2.77 -16.93 -12.46
CA PRO A 136 -1.86 -17.14 -13.58
C PRO A 136 -1.74 -15.89 -14.46
N PHE A 137 -0.54 -15.63 -14.97
CA PHE A 137 -0.18 -14.41 -15.68
C PHE A 137 -1.14 -14.04 -16.83
N GLU A 138 -1.60 -15.03 -17.59
CA GLU A 138 -2.51 -14.82 -18.72
C GLU A 138 -3.90 -14.33 -18.26
N TYR A 139 -4.36 -14.81 -17.11
CA TYR A 139 -5.59 -14.29 -16.49
C TYR A 139 -5.39 -12.88 -15.94
N HIS A 140 -4.21 -12.56 -15.42
CA HIS A 140 -3.87 -11.20 -15.02
C HIS A 140 -3.92 -10.24 -16.22
N LEU A 141 -3.34 -10.61 -17.36
CA LEU A 141 -3.43 -9.81 -18.58
C LEU A 141 -4.87 -9.64 -19.08
N ALA A 142 -5.72 -10.67 -18.90
CA ALA A 142 -7.14 -10.54 -19.22
C ALA A 142 -7.86 -9.56 -18.29
N LEU A 143 -7.58 -9.61 -16.99
CA LEU A 143 -8.09 -8.67 -15.99
C LEU A 143 -7.66 -7.24 -16.32
N GLU A 144 -6.37 -7.02 -16.65
CA GLU A 144 -5.88 -5.69 -17.05
C GLU A 144 -6.64 -5.13 -18.25
N ARG A 145 -6.87 -5.93 -19.29
CA ARG A 145 -7.64 -5.52 -20.46
C ARG A 145 -9.07 -5.12 -20.11
N GLU A 146 -9.74 -5.87 -19.23
CA GLU A 146 -11.08 -5.55 -18.75
C GLU A 146 -11.11 -4.22 -17.99
N LEU A 147 -10.19 -4.06 -17.02
CA LEU A 147 -10.08 -2.85 -16.21
C LEU A 147 -9.74 -1.62 -17.07
N GLN A 148 -8.83 -1.79 -18.02
CA GLN A 148 -8.42 -0.73 -18.95
C GLN A 148 -9.57 -0.33 -19.88
N ALA A 149 -10.28 -1.30 -20.46
CA ALA A 149 -11.43 -1.02 -21.33
C ALA A 149 -12.53 -0.23 -20.58
N ALA A 150 -12.77 -0.56 -19.32
CA ALA A 150 -13.71 0.19 -18.48
C ALA A 150 -13.26 1.65 -18.26
N LEU A 151 -11.95 1.89 -18.11
CA LEU A 151 -11.40 3.23 -17.91
C LEU A 151 -11.44 4.08 -19.18
N PHE A 152 -11.15 3.51 -20.36
CA PHE A 152 -11.18 4.25 -21.62
C PHE A 152 -12.55 4.86 -21.95
N ASN A 153 -13.63 4.30 -21.41
CA ASN A 153 -14.98 4.83 -21.59
C ASN A 153 -15.32 5.98 -20.62
N SER A 154 -14.43 6.29 -19.66
CA SER A 154 -14.68 7.33 -18.65
C SER A 154 -14.44 8.73 -19.17
N SER A 155 -15.10 9.73 -18.57
CA SER A 155 -14.85 11.14 -18.80
C SER A 155 -13.43 11.54 -18.42
N ASP A 156 -12.92 10.97 -17.33
CA ASP A 156 -11.56 11.22 -16.82
C ASP A 156 -10.48 10.73 -17.79
N ALA A 157 -10.68 9.59 -18.49
CA ALA A 157 -9.72 9.15 -19.49
C ALA A 157 -9.66 10.12 -20.70
N LYS A 158 -10.79 10.62 -21.15
CA LYS A 158 -10.86 11.63 -22.23
C LYS A 158 -10.17 12.92 -21.81
N GLU A 159 -10.46 13.41 -20.62
CA GLU A 159 -9.82 14.59 -20.03
C GLU A 159 -8.31 14.40 -19.92
N GLY A 160 -7.85 13.29 -19.37
CA GLY A 160 -6.42 13.00 -19.19
C GLY A 160 -5.66 12.97 -20.52
N ILE A 161 -6.25 12.35 -21.56
CA ILE A 161 -5.67 12.30 -22.91
C ILE A 161 -5.63 13.70 -23.54
N ALA A 162 -6.73 14.46 -23.47
CA ALA A 162 -6.81 15.82 -23.98
C ALA A 162 -5.78 16.74 -23.30
N ALA A 163 -5.73 16.72 -21.97
CA ALA A 163 -4.78 17.51 -21.19
C ALA A 163 -3.33 17.19 -21.55
N TYR A 164 -3.00 15.90 -21.76
CA TYR A 164 -1.66 15.49 -22.19
C TYR A 164 -1.28 16.07 -23.56
N VAL A 165 -2.20 16.00 -24.55
CA VAL A 165 -1.99 16.54 -25.90
C VAL A 165 -1.83 18.06 -25.87
N GLU A 166 -2.66 18.74 -25.06
CA GLU A 166 -2.69 20.20 -24.89
C GLU A 166 -1.59 20.73 -23.95
N LYS A 167 -0.81 19.86 -23.32
CA LYS A 167 0.26 20.19 -22.35
C LYS A 167 -0.24 21.03 -21.18
N ARG A 168 -1.44 20.77 -20.69
CA ARG A 168 -2.04 21.38 -19.50
C ARG A 168 -2.21 20.34 -18.36
N VAL A 169 -2.50 20.83 -17.18
CA VAL A 169 -2.88 19.97 -16.05
C VAL A 169 -4.30 19.45 -16.28
N ALA A 170 -4.50 18.14 -16.11
CA ALA A 170 -5.82 17.53 -16.16
C ALA A 170 -6.64 17.88 -14.91
N ASN A 171 -7.96 17.97 -15.09
CA ASN A 171 -8.92 18.22 -14.00
C ASN A 171 -9.92 17.08 -13.95
N PHE A 172 -9.63 16.07 -13.12
CA PHE A 172 -10.44 14.87 -13.02
C PHE A 172 -11.69 15.08 -12.15
N THR A 173 -12.78 14.42 -12.52
CA THR A 173 -14.09 14.52 -11.85
C THR A 173 -14.54 13.23 -11.18
N GLY A 174 -13.86 12.11 -11.47
CA GLY A 174 -14.21 10.80 -10.94
C GLY A 174 -15.25 10.03 -11.76
N GLU A 175 -15.53 10.48 -13.00
CA GLU A 175 -16.59 9.93 -13.86
C GLU A 175 -16.05 9.15 -15.07
#